data_2567a6edd2e311f99d51876a609a95e5
#
_entry.id   2567a6edd2e311f99d51876a609a95e5
#
_cell.length_a   1.000
_cell.length_b   1.000
_cell.length_c   1.000
_cell.angle_alpha   90.00
_cell.angle_beta   90.00
_cell.angle_gamma   90.00
#
_symmetry.space_group_name_H-M   'P 1'
#
loop_
_entity.id
_entity.type
_entity.pdbx_description
1 polymer ?
#
loop_
_entity_poly.entity_id
_entity_poly.type
_entity_poly.pdbx_seq_one_letter_code
_entity_poly.pdbx_strand_id
1 'polypeptide(L)'
;MSNIGLIIEEKSADIGNFLVGRLLPFREKRAVGPFVFIDHMGPSELKDYQNLDVPPHPHIGLSTLTYLLEGSIFHRDSIGSALEIKPGAVNWMTAGKGVVHSERTPEYLRHSDKKLHGFQIWVGLPKHLEQSEPTFHHIEAEDIPVWEEDGIQYKLIAGEAFGRTSPVPVHSKLFFIEIKTKEAKKISIGKDLYGEAAMYVLDGTVTTDGNSYGSKQLMIAKDTKLCEFEMSENGTVYLFGGEPFDEERFIFWNFVNSNKELIDEAKVNWHDQNHEAFPLVPGDEEEYVPLPKAILNRKP
;
A
#
# COMPACT_ATOMS: atom_id res chain seq x y z
N MET A 1 -2.70 6.02 30.48
CA MET A 1 -3.23 6.77 29.30
C MET A 1 -3.02 5.88 28.09
N SER A 2 -4.00 5.79 27.21
CA SER A 2 -3.91 4.90 26.04
C SER A 2 -2.76 5.31 25.11
N ASN A 3 -1.99 4.33 24.63
CA ASN A 3 -0.95 4.50 23.63
C ASN A 3 -1.53 4.64 22.22
N ILE A 4 -2.85 4.40 22.06
CA ILE A 4 -3.57 4.60 20.79
C ILE A 4 -4.12 6.03 20.76
N GLY A 5 -3.75 6.76 19.72
CA GLY A 5 -4.17 8.15 19.51
C GLY A 5 -5.42 8.27 18.65
N LEU A 6 -5.59 7.36 17.67
CA LEU A 6 -6.70 7.37 16.73
C LEU A 6 -7.01 5.94 16.29
N ILE A 7 -8.31 5.65 16.13
CA ILE A 7 -8.81 4.40 15.57
C ILE A 7 -9.57 4.75 14.29
N ILE A 8 -9.25 4.06 13.23
CA ILE A 8 -9.89 4.20 11.93
C ILE A 8 -10.48 2.85 11.54
N GLU A 9 -11.76 2.84 11.18
CA GLU A 9 -12.39 1.69 10.55
C GLU A 9 -12.23 1.81 9.03
N GLU A 10 -11.99 0.68 8.36
CA GLU A 10 -11.88 0.71 6.91
C GLU A 10 -13.16 1.25 6.26
N LYS A 11 -13.01 2.08 5.25
CA LYS A 11 -14.14 2.59 4.45
C LYS A 11 -14.16 1.90 3.10
N SER A 12 -15.34 1.40 2.72
CA SER A 12 -15.53 0.88 1.37
C SER A 12 -15.27 1.97 0.34
N ALA A 13 -14.42 1.68 -0.62
CA ALA A 13 -14.13 2.52 -1.77
C ALA A 13 -14.22 1.68 -3.06
N ASP A 14 -14.80 2.27 -4.10
CA ASP A 14 -14.91 1.65 -5.42
C ASP A 14 -13.73 2.12 -6.27
N ILE A 15 -12.97 1.16 -6.82
CA ILE A 15 -11.83 1.41 -7.71
C ILE A 15 -12.17 1.10 -9.18
N GLY A 16 -13.47 1.07 -9.51
CA GLY A 16 -14.00 0.91 -10.88
C GLY A 16 -14.84 -0.35 -11.07
N ASN A 17 -14.39 -1.52 -10.68
CA ASN A 17 -15.13 -2.78 -10.73
C ASN A 17 -14.87 -3.67 -9.51
N PHE A 18 -14.20 -3.11 -8.50
CA PHE A 18 -13.80 -3.82 -7.30
C PHE A 18 -13.89 -2.92 -6.06
N LEU A 19 -14.46 -3.44 -4.96
CA LEU A 19 -14.55 -2.74 -3.70
C LEU A 19 -13.35 -3.06 -2.82
N VAL A 20 -12.75 -2.02 -2.26
CA VAL A 20 -11.63 -2.12 -1.32
C VAL A 20 -11.97 -1.49 0.02
N GLY A 21 -11.29 -1.90 1.07
CA GLY A 21 -11.32 -1.26 2.38
C GLY A 21 -10.23 -0.20 2.49
N ARG A 22 -10.56 1.08 2.34
CA ARG A 22 -9.59 2.17 2.42
C ARG A 22 -9.22 2.50 3.86
N LEU A 23 -7.92 2.48 4.16
CA LEU A 23 -7.34 2.77 5.47
C LEU A 23 -6.66 4.14 5.54
N LEU A 24 -6.04 4.59 4.45
CA LEU A 24 -5.46 5.93 4.27
C LEU A 24 -5.73 6.43 2.85
N PRO A 25 -5.86 7.77 2.63
CA PRO A 25 -5.85 8.83 3.63
C PRO A 25 -7.20 9.00 4.32
N PHE A 26 -7.15 9.46 5.58
CA PHE A 26 -8.32 9.90 6.32
C PHE A 26 -8.28 11.41 6.59
N ARG A 27 -9.43 12.00 6.96
CA ARG A 27 -9.50 13.43 7.27
C ARG A 27 -8.64 13.78 8.49
N GLU A 28 -8.68 12.92 9.51
CA GLU A 28 -8.00 13.08 10.79
C GLU A 28 -6.53 12.69 10.71
N LYS A 29 -6.16 11.83 9.76
CA LYS A 29 -4.77 11.36 9.55
C LYS A 29 -4.54 11.07 8.08
N ARG A 30 -3.75 11.89 7.42
CA ARG A 30 -3.51 11.78 5.98
C ARG A 30 -2.38 10.83 5.61
N ALA A 31 -1.43 10.64 6.52
CA ALA A 31 -0.28 9.77 6.33
C ALA A 31 0.18 9.18 7.68
N VAL A 32 0.89 8.07 7.65
CA VAL A 32 1.61 7.47 8.78
C VAL A 32 3.06 7.25 8.35
N GLY A 33 3.99 8.04 8.88
CA GLY A 33 5.33 8.12 8.32
C GLY A 33 5.24 8.47 6.82
N PRO A 34 5.93 7.73 5.93
CA PRO A 34 5.86 7.96 4.49
C PRO A 34 4.65 7.31 3.80
N PHE A 35 3.82 6.53 4.50
CA PHE A 35 2.63 5.88 3.94
C PHE A 35 1.50 6.89 3.77
N VAL A 36 1.10 7.15 2.52
CA VAL A 36 0.10 8.16 2.15
C VAL A 36 -1.23 7.57 1.68
N PHE A 37 -1.24 6.27 1.33
CA PHE A 37 -2.43 5.59 0.86
C PHE A 37 -2.32 4.09 1.15
N ILE A 38 -3.42 3.49 1.64
CA ILE A 38 -3.52 2.05 1.87
C ILE A 38 -4.94 1.61 1.57
N ASP A 39 -5.07 0.69 0.61
CA ASP A 39 -6.28 -0.07 0.34
C ASP A 39 -6.06 -1.55 0.68
N HIS A 40 -6.97 -2.10 1.44
CA HIS A 40 -7.10 -3.53 1.70
C HIS A 40 -8.08 -4.13 0.68
N MET A 41 -7.59 -5.00 -0.17
CA MET A 41 -8.33 -5.69 -1.22
C MET A 41 -8.83 -7.03 -0.70
N GLY A 42 -10.14 -7.19 -0.62
CA GLY A 42 -10.74 -8.48 -0.24
C GLY A 42 -10.74 -8.78 1.27
N PRO A 43 -10.76 -10.07 1.69
CA PRO A 43 -10.84 -11.25 0.82
C PRO A 43 -12.10 -11.25 -0.05
N SER A 44 -11.93 -11.50 -1.33
CA SER A 44 -13.02 -11.52 -2.31
C SER A 44 -12.99 -12.79 -3.14
N GLU A 45 -14.17 -13.40 -3.31
CA GLU A 45 -14.37 -14.48 -4.26
C GLU A 45 -14.95 -13.91 -5.56
N LEU A 46 -14.19 -13.98 -6.63
CA LEU A 46 -14.58 -13.53 -7.95
C LEU A 46 -15.02 -14.73 -8.78
N LYS A 47 -16.19 -14.64 -9.40
CA LYS A 47 -16.70 -15.65 -10.31
C LYS A 47 -15.95 -15.61 -11.64
N ASP A 48 -16.14 -16.64 -12.45
CA ASP A 48 -15.51 -16.84 -13.76
C ASP A 48 -15.61 -15.62 -14.70
N TYR A 49 -16.72 -14.86 -14.63
CA TYR A 49 -16.95 -13.63 -15.40
C TYR A 49 -16.46 -12.34 -14.73
N GLN A 50 -16.03 -12.40 -13.47
CA GLN A 50 -15.54 -11.24 -12.71
C GLN A 50 -14.02 -11.20 -12.73
N ASN A 51 -13.45 -10.06 -13.07
CA ASN A 51 -12.01 -9.86 -13.10
C ASN A 51 -11.63 -8.55 -12.39
N LEU A 52 -10.49 -8.55 -11.73
CA LEU A 52 -9.83 -7.29 -11.39
C LEU A 52 -9.15 -6.80 -12.66
N ASP A 53 -9.63 -5.71 -13.21
CA ASP A 53 -9.03 -5.05 -14.37
C ASP A 53 -8.97 -3.54 -14.09
N VAL A 54 -7.81 -3.07 -13.68
CA VAL A 54 -7.52 -1.65 -13.56
C VAL A 54 -6.75 -1.21 -14.79
N PRO A 55 -7.40 -0.46 -15.71
CA PRO A 55 -6.75 0.01 -16.94
C PRO A 55 -5.54 0.91 -16.65
N PRO A 56 -4.70 1.20 -17.67
CA PRO A 56 -3.59 2.12 -17.56
C PRO A 56 -3.95 3.42 -16.85
N HIS A 57 -3.21 3.74 -15.80
CA HIS A 57 -3.37 4.92 -14.98
C HIS A 57 -2.00 5.42 -14.47
N PRO A 58 -1.84 6.74 -14.29
CA PRO A 58 -0.55 7.35 -14.02
C PRO A 58 -0.30 7.52 -12.53
N HIS A 59 0.97 7.59 -12.13
CA HIS A 59 1.43 8.03 -10.83
C HIS A 59 2.61 8.99 -10.94
N ILE A 60 2.75 9.93 -9.98
CA ILE A 60 3.93 10.75 -9.74
C ILE A 60 4.24 10.85 -8.26
N GLY A 61 5.50 11.05 -7.88
CA GLY A 61 5.97 11.44 -6.54
C GLY A 61 5.75 10.41 -5.44
N LEU A 62 5.48 9.16 -5.81
CA LEU A 62 5.24 8.04 -4.89
C LEU A 62 5.90 6.75 -5.38
N SER A 63 5.98 5.77 -4.50
CA SER A 63 6.14 4.37 -4.89
C SER A 63 4.86 3.60 -4.56
N THR A 64 4.43 2.68 -5.45
CA THR A 64 3.40 1.70 -5.13
C THR A 64 4.03 0.43 -4.56
N LEU A 65 3.37 -0.15 -3.57
CA LEU A 65 3.68 -1.48 -3.05
C LEU A 65 2.41 -2.33 -3.19
N THR A 66 2.49 -3.37 -4.03
CA THR A 66 1.45 -4.39 -4.13
C THR A 66 1.92 -5.63 -3.38
N TYR A 67 1.10 -6.13 -2.46
CA TYR A 67 1.38 -7.32 -1.66
C TYR A 67 0.13 -8.19 -1.58
N LEU A 68 0.20 -9.41 -2.10
CA LEU A 68 -0.93 -10.33 -2.13
C LEU A 68 -0.84 -11.39 -1.03
N LEU A 69 -1.99 -11.74 -0.48
CA LEU A 69 -2.23 -12.83 0.47
C LEU A 69 -2.86 -14.03 -0.24
N GLU A 70 -3.78 -13.77 -1.19
CA GLU A 70 -4.41 -14.77 -2.05
C GLU A 70 -4.62 -14.18 -3.45
N GLY A 71 -4.62 -15.06 -4.44
CA GLY A 71 -4.88 -14.68 -5.83
C GLY A 71 -3.63 -14.22 -6.57
N SER A 72 -3.85 -13.53 -7.67
CA SER A 72 -2.78 -13.13 -8.58
C SER A 72 -3.19 -11.91 -9.41
N ILE A 73 -2.25 -11.02 -9.68
CA ILE A 73 -2.42 -9.83 -10.51
C ILE A 73 -1.30 -9.79 -11.54
N PHE A 74 -1.62 -9.49 -12.79
CA PHE A 74 -0.65 -9.23 -13.84
C PHE A 74 -0.42 -7.73 -13.96
N HIS A 75 0.79 -7.30 -13.62
CA HIS A 75 1.26 -5.92 -13.72
C HIS A 75 1.89 -5.67 -15.08
N ARG A 76 1.59 -4.51 -15.69
CA ARG A 76 2.33 -3.93 -16.82
C ARG A 76 2.58 -2.46 -16.53
N ASP A 77 3.72 -1.92 -16.99
CA ASP A 77 4.02 -0.50 -16.86
C ASP A 77 4.67 0.10 -18.10
N SER A 78 4.70 1.43 -18.15
CA SER A 78 5.24 2.21 -19.26
C SER A 78 6.77 2.19 -19.36
N ILE A 79 7.47 1.59 -18.41
CA ILE A 79 8.93 1.37 -18.47
C ILE A 79 9.27 -0.05 -18.94
N GLY A 80 8.25 -0.85 -19.30
CA GLY A 80 8.39 -2.15 -19.96
C GLY A 80 8.35 -3.35 -19.02
N SER A 81 8.00 -3.18 -17.74
CA SER A 81 7.78 -4.32 -16.86
C SER A 81 6.46 -5.00 -17.23
N ALA A 82 6.47 -6.34 -17.28
CA ALA A 82 5.29 -7.15 -17.53
C ALA A 82 5.42 -8.48 -16.80
N LEU A 83 4.75 -8.63 -15.65
CA LEU A 83 4.86 -9.83 -14.84
C LEU A 83 3.67 -10.05 -13.91
N GLU A 84 3.52 -11.28 -13.48
CA GLU A 84 2.52 -11.71 -12.51
C GLU A 84 3.07 -11.61 -11.10
N ILE A 85 2.33 -10.98 -10.19
CA ILE A 85 2.60 -11.05 -8.76
C ILE A 85 1.74 -12.13 -8.12
N LYS A 86 2.36 -12.93 -7.24
CA LYS A 86 1.76 -14.03 -6.49
C LYS A 86 1.80 -13.77 -4.98
N PRO A 87 1.03 -14.54 -4.18
CA PRO A 87 0.99 -14.36 -2.74
C PRO A 87 2.37 -14.39 -2.07
N GLY A 88 2.61 -13.42 -1.19
CA GLY A 88 3.85 -13.29 -0.43
C GLY A 88 4.97 -12.52 -1.12
N ALA A 89 4.92 -12.34 -2.43
CA ALA A 89 5.83 -11.50 -3.19
C ALA A 89 5.46 -10.01 -3.08
N VAL A 90 6.40 -9.13 -3.43
CA VAL A 90 6.21 -7.67 -3.45
C VAL A 90 6.52 -7.11 -4.83
N ASN A 91 5.59 -6.34 -5.41
CA ASN A 91 5.89 -5.43 -6.49
C ASN A 91 6.11 -4.03 -5.89
N TRP A 92 7.26 -3.44 -6.20
CA TRP A 92 7.63 -2.09 -5.82
C TRP A 92 7.91 -1.25 -7.06
N MET A 93 6.99 -0.34 -7.40
CA MET A 93 7.11 0.57 -8.53
C MET A 93 7.32 1.98 -8.02
N THR A 94 8.47 2.57 -8.29
CA THR A 94 8.77 3.98 -7.98
C THR A 94 8.36 4.83 -9.17
N ALA A 95 7.39 5.73 -8.97
CA ALA A 95 6.85 6.55 -10.04
C ALA A 95 7.75 7.75 -10.41
N GLY A 96 8.45 8.32 -9.42
CA GLY A 96 9.31 9.49 -9.66
C GLY A 96 8.55 10.61 -10.38
N LYS A 97 9.09 11.07 -11.51
CA LYS A 97 8.51 12.12 -12.35
C LYS A 97 7.24 11.70 -13.09
N GLY A 98 7.02 10.38 -13.28
CA GLY A 98 5.82 9.85 -13.92
C GLY A 98 5.99 8.42 -14.44
N VAL A 99 5.00 7.58 -14.17
CA VAL A 99 4.87 6.22 -14.72
C VAL A 99 3.39 5.92 -14.92
N VAL A 100 3.08 5.13 -15.94
CA VAL A 100 1.75 4.57 -16.17
C VAL A 100 1.81 3.08 -15.95
N HIS A 101 0.82 2.50 -15.27
CA HIS A 101 0.73 1.05 -15.13
C HIS A 101 -0.71 0.56 -15.18
N SER A 102 -0.88 -0.73 -15.44
CA SER A 102 -2.14 -1.45 -15.37
C SER A 102 -2.01 -2.69 -14.50
N GLU A 103 -3.12 -3.11 -13.91
CA GLU A 103 -3.22 -4.28 -13.06
C GLU A 103 -4.41 -5.12 -13.50
N ARG A 104 -4.13 -6.30 -14.05
CA ARG A 104 -5.14 -7.15 -14.68
C ARG A 104 -5.19 -8.53 -14.02
N THR A 105 -6.36 -9.17 -14.06
CA THR A 105 -6.44 -10.61 -13.83
C THR A 105 -5.60 -11.33 -14.89
N PRO A 106 -4.69 -12.25 -14.49
CA PRO A 106 -3.93 -13.06 -15.46
C PRO A 106 -4.85 -13.81 -16.43
N GLU A 107 -4.44 -13.91 -17.70
CA GLU A 107 -5.28 -14.45 -18.77
C GLU A 107 -5.82 -15.85 -18.47
N TYR A 108 -5.00 -16.73 -17.91
CA TYR A 108 -5.40 -18.11 -17.58
C TYR A 108 -6.43 -18.22 -16.44
N LEU A 109 -6.63 -17.12 -15.65
CA LEU A 109 -7.62 -17.05 -14.57
C LEU A 109 -8.94 -16.39 -14.99
N ARG A 110 -9.00 -15.74 -16.15
CA ARG A 110 -10.14 -14.87 -16.52
C ARG A 110 -11.47 -15.60 -16.56
N HIS A 111 -11.46 -16.88 -16.91
CA HIS A 111 -12.66 -17.72 -17.06
C HIS A 111 -12.76 -18.82 -16.00
N SER A 112 -12.28 -18.55 -14.79
CA SER A 112 -12.36 -19.45 -13.65
C SER A 112 -12.75 -18.70 -12.37
N ASP A 113 -13.36 -19.40 -11.43
CA ASP A 113 -13.56 -18.87 -10.08
C ASP A 113 -12.18 -18.62 -9.45
N LYS A 114 -12.01 -17.47 -8.84
CA LYS A 114 -10.73 -17.03 -8.27
C LYS A 114 -10.93 -16.22 -7.01
N LYS A 115 -9.88 -16.12 -6.22
CA LYS A 115 -9.85 -15.27 -5.04
C LYS A 115 -8.88 -14.12 -5.24
N LEU A 116 -9.12 -13.03 -4.54
CA LEU A 116 -8.19 -11.92 -4.42
C LEU A 116 -8.19 -11.38 -2.99
N HIS A 117 -7.00 -11.29 -2.41
CA HIS A 117 -6.78 -10.73 -1.09
C HIS A 117 -5.39 -10.11 -1.01
N GLY A 118 -5.26 -8.88 -0.54
CA GLY A 118 -3.96 -8.22 -0.44
C GLY A 118 -4.04 -6.74 -0.10
N PHE A 119 -2.94 -6.05 -0.34
CA PHE A 119 -2.82 -4.62 -0.10
C PHE A 119 -2.27 -3.91 -1.33
N GLN A 120 -2.85 -2.75 -1.61
CA GLN A 120 -2.28 -1.73 -2.48
C GLN A 120 -1.91 -0.53 -1.64
N ILE A 121 -0.62 -0.19 -1.63
CA ILE A 121 -0.07 0.82 -0.73
C ILE A 121 0.69 1.85 -1.55
N TRP A 122 0.57 3.13 -1.21
CA TRP A 122 1.43 4.18 -1.73
C TRP A 122 2.30 4.77 -0.64
N VAL A 123 3.58 4.83 -0.94
CA VAL A 123 4.62 5.42 -0.11
C VAL A 123 5.10 6.69 -0.81
N GLY A 124 4.93 7.84 -0.19
CA GLY A 124 5.43 9.10 -0.74
C GLY A 124 6.94 9.07 -0.92
N LEU A 125 7.45 9.74 -1.94
CA LEU A 125 8.89 9.89 -2.14
C LEU A 125 9.46 11.05 -1.30
N PRO A 126 10.73 10.95 -0.85
CA PRO A 126 11.49 12.11 -0.42
C PRO A 126 11.52 13.18 -1.53
N LYS A 127 11.42 14.45 -1.15
CA LYS A 127 11.32 15.58 -2.10
C LYS A 127 12.35 15.55 -3.22
N HIS A 128 13.59 15.19 -2.93
CA HIS A 128 14.68 15.12 -3.92
C HIS A 128 14.55 13.97 -4.92
N LEU A 129 13.64 13.00 -4.68
CA LEU A 129 13.34 11.86 -5.55
C LEU A 129 12.01 11.98 -6.28
N GLU A 130 11.18 12.99 -5.97
CA GLU A 130 9.87 13.16 -6.61
C GLU A 130 9.96 13.36 -8.14
N GLN A 131 11.13 13.77 -8.64
CA GLN A 131 11.42 13.95 -10.07
C GLN A 131 12.47 12.94 -10.60
N SER A 132 12.72 11.84 -9.88
CA SER A 132 13.61 10.77 -10.36
C SER A 132 13.00 10.01 -11.53
N GLU A 133 13.84 9.29 -12.28
CA GLU A 133 13.35 8.33 -13.27
C GLU A 133 12.57 7.21 -12.58
N PRO A 134 11.48 6.72 -13.19
CA PRO A 134 10.71 5.62 -12.64
C PRO A 134 11.50 4.30 -12.65
N THR A 135 11.23 3.45 -11.66
CA THR A 135 11.84 2.12 -11.56
C THR A 135 10.80 1.09 -11.12
N PHE A 136 11.06 -0.17 -11.45
CA PHE A 136 10.25 -1.29 -11.00
C PHE A 136 11.12 -2.42 -10.44
N HIS A 137 10.69 -3.01 -9.32
CA HIS A 137 11.35 -4.15 -8.69
C HIS A 137 10.29 -5.18 -8.27
N HIS A 138 10.52 -6.42 -8.60
CA HIS A 138 9.78 -7.57 -8.10
C HIS A 138 10.66 -8.34 -7.13
N ILE A 139 10.15 -8.61 -5.94
CA ILE A 139 10.83 -9.38 -4.90
C ILE A 139 10.00 -10.63 -4.64
N GLU A 140 10.60 -11.78 -4.84
CA GLU A 140 9.95 -13.07 -4.63
C GLU A 140 9.64 -13.30 -3.14
N ALA A 141 8.63 -14.12 -2.86
CA ALA A 141 8.17 -14.39 -1.50
C ALA A 141 9.26 -15.00 -0.60
N GLU A 142 10.15 -15.83 -1.17
CA GLU A 142 11.26 -16.47 -0.48
C GLU A 142 12.39 -15.52 -0.10
N ASP A 143 12.51 -14.37 -0.76
CA ASP A 143 13.52 -13.36 -0.47
C ASP A 143 13.09 -12.41 0.67
N ILE A 144 11.81 -12.39 1.01
CA ILE A 144 11.28 -11.57 2.09
C ILE A 144 11.65 -12.19 3.45
N PRO A 145 12.30 -11.43 4.35
CA PRO A 145 12.71 -11.95 5.65
C PRO A 145 11.53 -12.44 6.50
N VAL A 146 11.56 -13.72 6.88
CA VAL A 146 10.61 -14.36 7.79
C VAL A 146 11.38 -15.00 8.93
N TRP A 147 10.90 -14.84 10.16
CA TRP A 147 11.46 -15.51 11.33
C TRP A 147 10.38 -15.80 12.36
N GLU A 148 10.69 -16.67 13.28
CA GLU A 148 9.84 -17.00 14.42
C GLU A 148 10.61 -16.75 15.72
N GLU A 149 9.96 -16.12 16.68
CA GLU A 149 10.48 -15.86 18.02
C GLU A 149 9.35 -16.03 19.04
N ASP A 150 9.56 -16.83 20.06
CA ASP A 150 8.58 -17.12 21.13
C ASP A 150 7.20 -17.60 20.63
N GLY A 151 7.15 -18.31 19.49
CA GLY A 151 5.93 -18.80 18.86
C GLY A 151 5.14 -17.71 18.13
N ILE A 152 5.77 -16.58 17.84
CA ILE A 152 5.25 -15.49 17.04
C ILE A 152 6.01 -15.47 15.71
N GLN A 153 5.29 -15.51 14.61
CA GLN A 153 5.87 -15.38 13.28
C GLN A 153 5.88 -13.92 12.85
N TYR A 154 7.00 -13.47 12.34
CA TYR A 154 7.23 -12.15 11.77
C TYR A 154 7.62 -12.27 10.29
N LYS A 155 7.14 -11.34 9.47
CA LYS A 155 7.60 -11.13 8.09
C LYS A 155 7.85 -9.64 7.89
N LEU A 156 9.10 -9.26 7.57
CA LEU A 156 9.46 -7.88 7.23
C LEU A 156 9.27 -7.65 5.74
N ILE A 157 8.10 -7.14 5.34
CA ILE A 157 7.70 -6.98 3.94
C ILE A 157 8.52 -5.87 3.28
N ALA A 158 8.70 -4.72 3.95
CA ALA A 158 9.48 -3.61 3.42
C ALA A 158 10.18 -2.83 4.54
N GLY A 159 11.34 -2.26 4.23
CA GLY A 159 12.11 -1.38 5.12
C GLY A 159 12.96 -2.12 6.14
N GLU A 160 13.08 -1.54 7.34
CA GLU A 160 13.98 -2.01 8.39
C GLU A 160 13.25 -2.10 9.73
N ALA A 161 13.39 -3.22 10.44
CA ALA A 161 12.92 -3.38 11.81
C ALA A 161 13.56 -4.63 12.45
N PHE A 162 13.60 -4.73 13.77
CA PHE A 162 14.12 -5.89 14.51
C PHE A 162 15.55 -6.30 14.11
N GLY A 163 16.39 -5.30 13.75
CA GLY A 163 17.76 -5.54 13.27
C GLY A 163 17.84 -6.26 11.92
N ARG A 164 16.76 -6.27 11.14
CA ARG A 164 16.66 -6.88 9.80
C ARG A 164 16.31 -5.82 8.76
N THR A 165 16.68 -6.09 7.52
CA THR A 165 16.39 -5.26 6.36
C THR A 165 15.71 -6.10 5.29
N SER A 166 14.61 -5.62 4.74
CA SER A 166 13.93 -6.20 3.56
C SER A 166 14.67 -5.81 2.29
N PRO A 167 14.73 -6.70 1.27
CA PRO A 167 15.34 -6.38 -0.03
C PRO A 167 14.52 -5.39 -0.88
N VAL A 168 13.32 -5.01 -0.47
CA VAL A 168 12.51 -3.99 -1.16
C VAL A 168 13.25 -2.65 -1.12
N PRO A 169 13.55 -2.02 -2.29
CA PRO A 169 14.38 -0.80 -2.37
C PRO A 169 13.60 0.45 -1.96
N VAL A 170 13.31 0.58 -0.67
CA VAL A 170 12.59 1.73 -0.11
C VAL A 170 13.45 3.00 -0.14
N HIS A 171 12.81 4.15 -0.31
CA HIS A 171 13.47 5.46 -0.42
C HIS A 171 13.41 6.29 0.86
N SER A 172 12.66 5.83 1.86
CA SER A 172 12.49 6.46 3.16
C SER A 172 12.74 5.45 4.26
N LYS A 173 13.09 5.92 5.44
CA LYS A 173 13.21 5.06 6.60
C LYS A 173 11.81 4.67 7.08
N LEU A 174 11.44 3.43 6.80
CA LEU A 174 10.12 2.88 7.05
C LEU A 174 10.18 1.41 7.45
N PHE A 175 9.07 0.90 7.95
CA PHE A 175 8.82 -0.53 8.17
C PHE A 175 7.40 -0.89 7.74
N PHE A 176 7.26 -2.08 7.16
CA PHE A 176 5.98 -2.76 6.93
C PHE A 176 6.14 -4.23 7.29
N ILE A 177 5.44 -4.67 8.34
CA ILE A 177 5.67 -5.95 9.02
C ILE A 177 4.36 -6.67 9.20
N GLU A 178 4.32 -7.95 8.86
CA GLU A 178 3.26 -8.88 9.22
C GLU A 178 3.66 -9.62 10.52
N ILE A 179 2.75 -9.72 11.48
CA ILE A 179 2.91 -10.50 12.71
C ILE A 179 1.75 -11.48 12.81
N LYS A 180 2.08 -12.75 13.01
CA LYS A 180 1.10 -13.84 13.17
C LYS A 180 1.32 -14.62 14.44
N THR A 181 0.21 -15.01 15.08
CA THR A 181 0.20 -15.85 16.27
C THR A 181 -0.70 -17.07 16.05
N LYS A 182 -0.25 -18.24 16.50
CA LYS A 182 -1.09 -19.46 16.54
C LYS A 182 -1.84 -19.59 17.87
N GLU A 183 -1.27 -19.05 18.93
CA GLU A 183 -1.82 -18.99 20.27
C GLU A 183 -1.87 -17.54 20.73
N ALA A 184 -2.69 -17.25 21.75
CA ALA A 184 -2.70 -15.91 22.35
C ALA A 184 -1.30 -15.57 22.90
N LYS A 185 -0.78 -14.39 22.52
CA LYS A 185 0.59 -13.96 22.86
C LYS A 185 0.62 -12.50 23.27
N LYS A 186 1.40 -12.21 24.30
CA LYS A 186 1.81 -10.85 24.63
C LYS A 186 3.05 -10.51 23.85
N ILE A 187 3.01 -9.39 23.14
CA ILE A 187 4.05 -8.93 22.21
C ILE A 187 4.60 -7.59 22.73
N SER A 188 5.93 -7.47 22.76
CA SER A 188 6.62 -6.25 23.13
C SER A 188 7.58 -5.86 22.01
N ILE A 189 7.32 -4.71 21.35
CA ILE A 189 8.06 -4.25 20.16
C ILE A 189 8.64 -2.84 20.28
N GLY A 190 8.52 -2.23 21.45
CA GLY A 190 8.73 -0.79 21.65
C GLY A 190 10.11 -0.22 21.35
N LYS A 191 11.14 -1.05 21.11
CA LYS A 191 12.50 -0.59 20.77
C LYS A 191 12.82 -0.70 19.29
N ASP A 192 11.98 -1.40 18.54
CA ASP A 192 12.24 -1.79 17.15
C ASP A 192 11.47 -0.93 16.14
N LEU A 193 10.59 -0.05 16.63
CA LEU A 193 9.84 0.90 15.83
C LEU A 193 10.36 2.33 16.03
N TYR A 194 10.21 3.13 14.98
CA TYR A 194 10.67 4.52 14.94
C TYR A 194 9.70 5.41 14.15
N GLY A 195 9.79 6.73 14.33
CA GLY A 195 8.93 7.68 13.65
C GLY A 195 7.45 7.54 14.05
N GLU A 196 6.54 7.55 13.13
CA GLU A 196 5.12 7.24 13.34
C GLU A 196 4.84 5.76 13.14
N ALA A 197 3.87 5.22 13.86
CA ALA A 197 3.49 3.80 13.75
C ALA A 197 1.96 3.63 13.76
N ALA A 198 1.51 2.68 12.96
CA ALA A 198 0.13 2.19 12.95
C ALA A 198 0.09 0.67 12.89
N MET A 199 -0.99 0.10 13.42
CA MET A 199 -1.29 -1.32 13.40
C MET A 199 -2.66 -1.55 12.79
N TYR A 200 -2.73 -2.36 11.75
CA TYR A 200 -3.99 -2.86 11.18
C TYR A 200 -4.24 -4.29 11.62
N VAL A 201 -5.39 -4.55 12.21
CA VAL A 201 -5.82 -5.89 12.60
C VAL A 201 -6.50 -6.54 11.41
N LEU A 202 -5.86 -7.54 10.81
CA LEU A 202 -6.46 -8.31 9.72
C LEU A 202 -7.38 -9.39 10.29
N ASP A 203 -6.85 -10.25 11.16
CA ASP A 203 -7.58 -11.34 11.79
C ASP A 203 -7.37 -11.36 13.30
N GLY A 204 -8.39 -11.84 14.03
CA GLY A 204 -8.34 -11.94 15.47
C GLY A 204 -8.61 -10.62 16.18
N THR A 205 -8.03 -10.47 17.37
CA THR A 205 -8.14 -9.26 18.19
C THR A 205 -6.80 -8.86 18.77
N VAL A 206 -6.64 -7.56 18.98
CA VAL A 206 -5.51 -6.98 19.72
C VAL A 206 -6.04 -6.30 20.97
N THR A 207 -5.46 -6.62 22.11
CA THR A 207 -5.76 -5.96 23.39
C THR A 207 -4.56 -5.15 23.86
N THR A 208 -4.78 -3.87 24.11
CA THR A 208 -3.77 -2.96 24.67
C THR A 208 -4.45 -1.91 25.54
N ASP A 209 -3.81 -1.49 26.63
CA ASP A 209 -4.33 -0.49 27.58
C ASP A 209 -5.75 -0.79 28.09
N GLY A 210 -6.10 -2.08 28.24
CA GLY A 210 -7.42 -2.53 28.70
C GLY A 210 -8.54 -2.46 27.66
N ASN A 211 -8.24 -2.10 26.42
CA ASN A 211 -9.19 -2.08 25.30
C ASN A 211 -8.86 -3.17 24.30
N SER A 212 -9.91 -3.73 23.66
CA SER A 212 -9.77 -4.72 22.58
C SER A 212 -10.19 -4.13 21.25
N TYR A 213 -9.42 -4.45 20.21
CA TYR A 213 -9.59 -3.99 18.84
C TYR A 213 -9.70 -5.20 17.92
N GLY A 214 -10.71 -5.23 17.07
CA GLY A 214 -11.01 -6.35 16.18
C GLY A 214 -10.51 -6.15 14.76
N SER A 215 -10.83 -7.13 13.92
CA SER A 215 -10.50 -7.10 12.50
C SER A 215 -11.04 -5.83 11.81
N LYS A 216 -10.31 -5.35 10.81
CA LYS A 216 -10.60 -4.16 9.99
C LYS A 216 -10.45 -2.83 10.72
N GLN A 217 -9.83 -2.83 11.88
CA GLN A 217 -9.50 -1.60 12.60
C GLN A 217 -8.03 -1.24 12.45
N LEU A 218 -7.77 0.01 12.08
CA LEU A 218 -6.45 0.61 12.05
C LEU A 218 -6.26 1.46 13.30
N MET A 219 -5.28 1.08 14.11
CA MET A 219 -4.87 1.80 15.31
C MET A 219 -3.62 2.62 15.00
N ILE A 220 -3.67 3.94 15.25
CA ILE A 220 -2.51 4.82 15.08
C ILE A 220 -1.95 5.15 16.46
N ALA A 221 -0.66 4.89 16.63
CA ALA A 221 0.05 5.16 17.88
C ALA A 221 0.12 6.66 18.17
N LYS A 222 0.03 7.02 19.44
CA LYS A 222 0.07 8.43 19.88
C LYS A 222 1.48 9.00 19.84
N ASP A 223 2.49 8.25 20.23
CA ASP A 223 3.88 8.72 20.38
C ASP A 223 4.89 7.62 20.02
N THR A 224 4.74 6.93 18.89
CA THR A 224 5.58 5.79 18.50
C THR A 224 5.58 4.60 19.47
N LYS A 225 4.71 4.59 20.46
CA LYS A 225 4.73 3.64 21.58
C LYS A 225 3.60 2.61 21.48
N LEU A 226 3.56 1.85 20.39
CA LEU A 226 2.90 0.54 20.42
C LEU A 226 3.79 -0.46 21.18
N CYS A 227 4.09 -0.17 22.46
CA CYS A 227 5.15 -0.89 23.17
C CYS A 227 4.78 -2.31 23.52
N GLU A 228 3.54 -2.52 23.98
CA GLU A 228 3.04 -3.82 24.39
C GLU A 228 1.57 -3.99 24.01
N PHE A 229 1.24 -5.15 23.48
CA PHE A 229 -0.13 -5.56 23.18
C PHE A 229 -0.26 -7.07 23.26
N GLU A 230 -1.46 -7.56 23.40
CA GLU A 230 -1.78 -8.98 23.35
C GLU A 230 -2.56 -9.28 22.09
N MET A 231 -2.14 -10.29 21.33
CA MET A 231 -2.86 -10.83 20.18
C MET A 231 -3.60 -12.10 20.59
N SER A 232 -4.82 -12.26 20.08
CA SER A 232 -5.58 -13.52 20.24
C SER A 232 -4.89 -14.68 19.51
N GLU A 233 -5.35 -15.90 19.77
CA GLU A 233 -5.01 -17.05 18.93
C GLU A 233 -5.41 -16.82 17.48
N ASN A 234 -4.63 -17.35 16.53
CA ASN A 234 -4.80 -17.19 15.08
C ASN A 234 -4.91 -15.71 14.62
N GLY A 235 -4.29 -14.81 15.39
CA GLY A 235 -4.25 -13.39 15.07
C GLY A 235 -3.26 -13.06 13.96
N THR A 236 -3.63 -12.08 13.13
CA THR A 236 -2.75 -11.49 12.10
C THR A 236 -2.86 -9.98 12.15
N VAL A 237 -1.73 -9.30 12.32
CA VAL A 237 -1.67 -7.83 12.27
C VAL A 237 -0.59 -7.37 11.32
N TYR A 238 -0.79 -6.17 10.75
CA TYR A 238 0.19 -5.45 9.97
C TYR A 238 0.61 -4.19 10.70
N LEU A 239 1.91 -4.09 10.99
CA LEU A 239 2.53 -2.87 11.52
C LEU A 239 3.18 -2.12 10.38
N PHE A 240 2.92 -0.84 10.29
CA PHE A 240 3.58 0.01 9.32
C PHE A 240 3.82 1.41 9.88
N GLY A 241 4.84 2.05 9.34
CA GLY A 241 5.21 3.39 9.77
C GLY A 241 6.62 3.75 9.34
N GLY A 242 7.17 4.77 9.98
CA GLY A 242 8.50 5.27 9.69
C GLY A 242 8.66 6.76 10.00
N GLU A 243 9.76 7.34 9.55
CA GLU A 243 10.02 8.76 9.74
C GLU A 243 9.09 9.59 8.86
N PRO A 244 8.28 10.51 9.43
CA PRO A 244 7.44 11.40 8.64
C PRO A 244 8.30 12.37 7.84
N PHE A 245 7.74 12.89 6.73
CA PHE A 245 8.38 13.95 5.98
C PHE A 245 8.30 15.28 6.73
N ASP A 246 9.32 16.11 6.56
CA ASP A 246 9.34 17.47 7.13
C ASP A 246 8.31 18.39 6.47
N GLU A 247 7.99 18.12 5.20
CA GLU A 247 7.01 18.89 4.43
C GLU A 247 5.77 18.06 4.05
N GLU A 248 4.65 18.74 3.86
CA GLU A 248 3.38 18.13 3.48
C GLU A 248 3.49 17.46 2.10
N ARG A 249 2.81 16.29 1.96
CA ARG A 249 2.54 15.65 0.66
C ARG A 249 1.11 15.95 0.26
N PHE A 250 0.97 16.68 -0.86
CA PHE A 250 -0.33 16.90 -1.47
C PHE A 250 -0.73 15.67 -2.27
N ILE A 251 -1.98 15.27 -2.15
CA ILE A 251 -2.56 14.12 -2.86
C ILE A 251 -3.72 14.62 -3.70
N PHE A 252 -3.67 14.33 -4.98
CA PHE A 252 -4.74 14.57 -5.91
C PHE A 252 -4.89 13.35 -6.82
N TRP A 253 -6.00 12.63 -6.66
CA TRP A 253 -6.25 11.39 -7.39
C TRP A 253 -5.07 10.41 -7.22
N ASN A 254 -4.34 10.09 -8.28
CA ASN A 254 -3.17 9.20 -8.26
C ASN A 254 -1.82 9.94 -8.20
N PHE A 255 -1.86 11.25 -8.00
CA PHE A 255 -0.68 12.11 -7.96
C PHE A 255 -0.36 12.53 -6.53
N VAL A 256 0.88 12.36 -6.13
CA VAL A 256 1.42 12.77 -4.83
C VAL A 256 2.66 13.62 -5.09
N ASN A 257 2.79 14.77 -4.44
CA ASN A 257 3.97 15.59 -4.55
C ASN A 257 4.04 16.61 -3.41
N SER A 258 5.23 17.09 -3.07
CA SER A 258 5.44 18.22 -2.16
C SER A 258 5.17 19.57 -2.85
N ASN A 259 5.14 19.61 -4.18
CA ASN A 259 4.86 20.77 -5.00
C ASN A 259 3.52 20.62 -5.74
N LYS A 260 2.56 21.53 -5.46
CA LYS A 260 1.24 21.54 -6.11
C LYS A 260 1.31 21.81 -7.60
N GLU A 261 2.27 22.61 -8.06
CA GLU A 261 2.44 22.95 -9.47
C GLU A 261 2.75 21.71 -10.32
N LEU A 262 3.58 20.79 -9.78
CA LEU A 262 3.86 19.51 -10.45
C LEU A 262 2.64 18.59 -10.52
N ILE A 263 1.75 18.64 -9.51
CA ILE A 263 0.46 17.93 -9.59
C ILE A 263 -0.43 18.55 -10.66
N ASP A 264 -0.50 19.87 -10.76
CA ASP A 264 -1.31 20.56 -11.76
C ASP A 264 -0.78 20.29 -13.18
N GLU A 265 0.53 20.27 -13.36
CA GLU A 265 1.18 19.88 -14.62
C GLU A 265 0.85 18.43 -14.99
N ALA A 266 0.96 17.49 -14.04
CA ALA A 266 0.61 16.08 -14.26
C ALA A 266 -0.86 15.89 -14.67
N LYS A 267 -1.78 16.67 -14.08
CA LYS A 267 -3.21 16.67 -14.46
C LYS A 267 -3.40 17.09 -15.91
N VAL A 268 -2.74 18.18 -16.34
CA VAL A 268 -2.80 18.65 -17.72
C VAL A 268 -2.23 17.62 -18.66
N ASN A 269 -1.02 17.13 -18.39
CA ASN A 269 -0.36 16.12 -19.22
C ASN A 269 -1.20 14.84 -19.37
N TRP A 270 -1.83 14.36 -18.28
CA TRP A 270 -2.70 13.18 -18.37
C TRP A 270 -4.01 13.45 -19.10
N HIS A 271 -4.62 14.62 -18.87
CA HIS A 271 -5.85 15.02 -19.57
C HIS A 271 -5.65 15.11 -21.08
N ASP A 272 -4.54 15.71 -21.50
CA ASP A 272 -4.19 15.94 -22.90
C ASP A 272 -3.56 14.71 -23.58
N GLN A 273 -3.42 13.58 -22.84
CA GLN A 273 -2.77 12.35 -23.32
C GLN A 273 -1.35 12.63 -23.85
N ASN A 274 -0.58 13.42 -23.10
CA ASN A 274 0.82 13.70 -23.42
C ASN A 274 1.70 12.48 -23.17
N HIS A 275 1.94 11.68 -24.20
CA HIS A 275 2.72 10.43 -24.11
C HIS A 275 4.23 10.64 -23.94
N GLU A 276 4.73 11.87 -24.02
CA GLU A 276 6.11 12.18 -23.62
C GLU A 276 6.24 12.21 -22.10
N ALA A 277 5.22 12.74 -21.40
CA ALA A 277 5.17 12.77 -19.94
C ALA A 277 4.67 11.43 -19.33
N PHE A 278 3.67 10.82 -19.96
CA PHE A 278 3.06 9.56 -19.54
C PHE A 278 3.00 8.59 -20.73
N PRO A 279 4.08 7.83 -20.97
CA PRO A 279 4.12 6.88 -22.07
C PRO A 279 3.04 5.79 -21.95
N LEU A 280 2.62 5.24 -23.09
CA LEU A 280 1.70 4.12 -23.15
C LEU A 280 2.30 2.88 -22.49
N VAL A 281 1.43 2.01 -21.97
CA VAL A 281 1.81 0.74 -21.35
C VAL A 281 1.91 -0.33 -22.44
N PRO A 282 3.10 -0.87 -22.76
CA PRO A 282 3.25 -1.88 -23.81
C PRO A 282 2.38 -3.12 -23.56
N GLY A 283 1.54 -3.46 -24.54
CA GLY A 283 0.59 -4.58 -24.48
C GLY A 283 -0.69 -4.27 -23.71
N ASP A 284 -0.97 -3.00 -23.39
CA ASP A 284 -2.22 -2.52 -22.79
C ASP A 284 -2.46 -1.05 -23.18
N GLU A 285 -2.53 -0.76 -24.49
CA GLU A 285 -2.61 0.61 -25.03
C GLU A 285 -4.03 1.05 -25.40
N GLU A 286 -5.03 0.16 -25.36
CA GLU A 286 -6.35 0.42 -25.93
C GLU A 286 -7.26 1.28 -25.05
N GLU A 287 -7.03 1.30 -23.74
CA GLU A 287 -7.87 2.02 -22.78
C GLU A 287 -7.03 2.70 -21.69
N TYR A 288 -7.64 3.59 -20.93
CA TYR A 288 -6.99 4.24 -19.77
C TYR A 288 -8.04 4.75 -18.77
N VAL A 289 -7.63 5.01 -17.53
CA VAL A 289 -8.47 5.62 -16.51
C VAL A 289 -8.43 7.14 -16.65
N PRO A 290 -9.53 7.81 -17.06
CA PRO A 290 -9.54 9.26 -17.19
C PRO A 290 -9.53 9.96 -15.82
N LEU A 291 -9.12 11.23 -15.79
CA LEU A 291 -9.26 12.06 -14.60
C LEU A 291 -10.73 12.10 -14.13
N PRO A 292 -11.00 12.04 -12.80
CA PRO A 292 -12.35 12.09 -12.26
C PRO A 292 -13.09 13.39 -12.65
N LYS A 293 -14.28 13.28 -13.24
CA LYS A 293 -15.10 14.42 -13.73
C LYS A 293 -15.43 15.47 -12.66
N ALA A 294 -15.61 15.07 -11.41
CA ALA A 294 -15.90 15.98 -10.29
C ALA A 294 -14.81 17.04 -10.03
N ILE A 295 -13.65 16.88 -10.63
CA ILE A 295 -12.46 17.68 -10.41
C ILE A 295 -12.23 18.67 -11.54
N LEU A 296 -12.65 18.35 -12.77
CA LEU A 296 -12.57 19.22 -13.93
C LEU A 296 -13.48 20.48 -13.80
N ASN A 297 -14.49 20.45 -12.93
CA ASN A 297 -15.47 21.52 -12.73
C ASN A 297 -15.15 22.47 -11.56
N ARG A 298 -14.07 22.28 -10.82
CA ARG A 298 -13.61 23.26 -9.84
C ARG A 298 -12.72 24.27 -10.56
N LYS A 299 -13.32 25.39 -10.98
CA LYS A 299 -12.54 26.58 -11.37
C LYS A 299 -11.60 26.96 -10.23
N PRO A 300 -10.39 27.47 -10.57
CA PRO A 300 -9.38 27.89 -9.60
C PRO A 300 -9.91 28.91 -8.60
#